data_5b9019e66e581c4decb96fdf58ab9371
#
_entry.id   5b9019e66e581c4decb96fdf58ab9371
#
_cell.length_a   1.000
_cell.length_b   1.000
_cell.length_c   1.000
_cell.angle_alpha   90.00
_cell.angle_beta   90.00
_cell.angle_gamma   90.00
#
_symmetry.space_group_name_H-M   'P 1'
#
loop_
_entity.id
_entity.type
_entity.pdbx_description
1 polymer ?
#
loop_
_entity_poly.entity_id
_entity_poly.type
_entity_poly.pdbx_seq_one_letter_code
_entity_poly.pdbx_strand_id
1 'polypeptide(L)'
;MKQGLLACSGGTAAKANDKMCREAIMHHGIQRSDISDATSVFPAKAKSIVDLATGKFPGSDLAEASETFRSANSTNYSLRALLPEARFFAADDIEFDSIAESSATTSAGDLVVYRLGQDNPSRVIADALARGACGIITEQLLPCPLPQCIVGDMEVSLAEVATQQAGRPDRQMLTVGVIGSAGKTTTSLLISALLRSASIRTAYQTDLGESDGIVQTTSNSHIPNNRELVHWLAEAKDSQCKAAVIEMSETEARHGNYDAIQFDILVICRTATGTDDFGPSGLQCSLDRLADDGVVIASADEPSVTRELQNHNVRTLTYGIHKNADVTAQIFDQTDGVSTLLLTHQDSTTVMETSLCGHAMASNHAAAAVVGLLLAEPLERIAENLSQLRTVPGRSQRLAEYGKSTVVIDAGGTPARAVEAMRPCRDMKAGGKLWCVLVLDANADADTLSRYGTQLERFSDQAIITATDKSRSGFLAASHNVLDGVKKCVSFRLVANRHRAIEWAVTEAAPQDTILILTGETGLTALEQRTNLAKIEQYVEQARKAVAQTETGTKPKLSVFGI
;
A
#
# COMPACT_ATOMS: atom_id res chain seq x y z
N MET A 1 5.52 47.79 48.25
CA MET A 1 5.75 46.68 49.18
C MET A 1 5.08 45.43 48.64
N LYS A 2 5.86 44.35 48.47
CA LYS A 2 5.51 42.91 48.27
C LYS A 2 4.62 42.58 47.08
N GLN A 3 5.16 42.20 45.93
CA GLN A 3 5.57 40.88 45.42
C GLN A 3 4.76 39.70 45.90
N GLY A 4 4.06 39.03 44.96
CA GLY A 4 3.45 37.74 45.08
C GLY A 4 3.42 37.04 43.72
N LEU A 5 4.43 36.23 43.44
CA LEU A 5 4.47 35.26 42.31
C LEU A 5 3.33 34.24 42.46
N LEU A 6 2.62 33.98 41.41
CA LEU A 6 1.82 32.77 41.25
C LEU A 6 2.39 31.94 40.09
N ALA A 7 3.08 30.90 40.47
CA ALA A 7 3.48 29.82 39.58
C ALA A 7 2.25 28.94 39.28
N CYS A 8 1.87 28.84 38.03
CA CYS A 8 0.87 27.85 37.59
C CYS A 8 1.54 26.51 37.41
N SER A 9 1.16 25.57 38.25
CA SER A 9 1.56 24.18 38.25
C SER A 9 0.83 23.41 37.13
N GLY A 10 1.54 23.10 36.05
CA GLY A 10 1.11 22.17 35.00
C GLY A 10 1.30 20.70 35.39
N GLY A 11 0.85 20.29 36.58
CA GLY A 11 1.12 18.94 37.07
C GLY A 11 -0.10 18.08 37.44
N THR A 12 -1.29 18.61 37.31
CA THR A 12 -2.50 17.93 37.83
C THR A 12 -3.33 17.19 36.78
N ALA A 13 -3.27 17.56 35.52
CA ALA A 13 -4.03 16.87 34.45
C ALA A 13 -3.44 15.50 34.06
N ALA A 14 -2.09 15.39 33.98
CA ALA A 14 -1.43 14.13 33.65
C ALA A 14 -1.58 13.05 34.74
N LYS A 15 -1.64 13.48 36.02
CA LYS A 15 -1.86 12.55 37.15
C LYS A 15 -3.31 12.08 37.30
N ALA A 16 -4.28 12.84 36.83
CA ALA A 16 -5.71 12.46 36.86
C ALA A 16 -5.98 11.37 35.78
N ASN A 17 -5.39 11.50 34.59
CA ASN A 17 -5.52 10.50 33.53
C ASN A 17 -4.85 9.17 33.88
N ASP A 18 -3.65 9.18 34.48
CA ASP A 18 -2.96 7.96 34.92
C ASP A 18 -3.76 7.22 36.01
N LYS A 19 -4.49 7.95 36.85
CA LYS A 19 -5.33 7.34 37.88
C LYS A 19 -6.62 6.72 37.30
N MET A 20 -7.27 7.38 36.34
CA MET A 20 -8.46 6.82 35.66
C MET A 20 -8.11 5.60 34.79
N CYS A 21 -6.97 5.60 34.09
CA CYS A 21 -6.50 4.43 33.37
C CYS A 21 -6.19 3.25 34.30
N ARG A 22 -5.60 3.51 35.47
CA ARG A 22 -5.30 2.45 36.47
C ARG A 22 -6.57 1.91 37.13
N GLU A 23 -7.59 2.72 37.32
CA GLU A 23 -8.87 2.26 37.88
C GLU A 23 -9.69 1.43 36.88
N ALA A 24 -9.61 1.71 35.57
CA ALA A 24 -10.23 0.89 34.54
C ALA A 24 -9.57 -0.50 34.41
N ILE A 25 -8.26 -0.59 34.64
CA ILE A 25 -7.50 -1.86 34.64
C ILE A 25 -7.73 -2.69 35.91
N MET A 26 -8.05 -2.05 37.04
CA MET A 26 -8.19 -2.75 38.33
C MET A 26 -9.57 -3.42 38.54
N HIS A 27 -10.57 -3.13 37.70
CA HIS A 27 -11.90 -3.76 37.83
C HIS A 27 -12.01 -5.15 37.16
N HIS A 28 -10.96 -5.60 36.44
CA HIS A 28 -10.90 -6.96 35.91
C HIS A 28 -9.62 -7.64 36.46
N GLY A 29 -9.76 -8.27 37.61
CA GLY A 29 -8.65 -8.95 38.29
C GLY A 29 -8.18 -10.16 37.50
N ILE A 30 -6.98 -10.07 36.91
CA ILE A 30 -6.29 -11.19 36.27
C ILE A 30 -4.98 -11.46 37.00
N GLN A 31 -4.83 -12.70 37.48
CA GLN A 31 -3.62 -13.18 38.15
C GLN A 31 -2.58 -13.59 37.12
N ARG A 32 -1.31 -13.35 37.45
CA ARG A 32 -0.12 -13.55 36.60
C ARG A 32 0.23 -15.01 36.22
N SER A 33 -0.66 -15.98 36.43
CA SER A 33 -0.36 -17.42 36.24
C SER A 33 -0.75 -18.01 34.89
N ASP A 34 -1.41 -17.27 33.97
CA ASP A 34 -2.02 -17.88 32.77
C ASP A 34 -1.31 -17.57 31.45
N ILE A 35 -0.04 -17.13 31.49
CA ILE A 35 0.71 -16.77 30.26
C ILE A 35 1.22 -18.02 29.49
N SER A 36 1.12 -19.23 30.08
CA SER A 36 1.63 -20.44 29.41
C SER A 36 0.67 -21.05 28.36
N ASP A 37 -0.59 -20.66 28.30
CA ASP A 37 -1.59 -21.29 27.44
C ASP A 37 -2.01 -20.48 26.19
N ALA A 38 -1.47 -19.28 25.98
CA ALA A 38 -1.78 -18.47 24.80
C ALA A 38 -1.32 -19.11 23.47
N THR A 39 -0.39 -20.05 23.52
CA THR A 39 0.10 -20.81 22.36
C THR A 39 -0.85 -21.93 21.91
N SER A 40 -1.85 -22.30 22.71
CA SER A 40 -2.76 -23.42 22.40
C SER A 40 -3.90 -23.08 21.45
N VAL A 41 -4.20 -21.79 21.23
CA VAL A 41 -5.28 -21.33 20.35
C VAL A 41 -4.85 -21.22 18.88
N PHE A 42 -3.54 -21.05 18.62
CA PHE A 42 -3.00 -21.09 17.27
C PHE A 42 -2.53 -22.52 16.94
N PRO A 43 -3.18 -23.20 15.97
CA PRO A 43 -2.77 -24.56 15.61
C PRO A 43 -1.34 -24.61 15.03
N ALA A 44 -0.76 -25.78 14.91
CA ALA A 44 0.62 -26.08 14.49
C ALA A 44 1.15 -25.27 13.28
N LYS A 45 0.27 -24.71 12.46
CA LYS A 45 0.58 -23.87 11.28
C LYS A 45 1.03 -22.44 11.59
N ALA A 46 0.65 -21.85 12.74
CA ALA A 46 1.22 -20.56 13.16
C ALA A 46 2.72 -20.69 13.44
N LYS A 47 3.14 -21.89 13.81
CA LYS A 47 4.55 -22.22 13.98
C LYS A 47 5.33 -22.15 12.65
N SER A 48 4.70 -22.49 11.52
CA SER A 48 5.33 -22.40 10.20
C SER A 48 5.56 -20.94 9.77
N ILE A 49 4.62 -20.02 10.03
CA ILE A 49 4.78 -18.58 9.72
C ILE A 49 5.88 -17.97 10.61
N VAL A 50 5.92 -18.33 11.90
CA VAL A 50 7.01 -17.90 12.79
C VAL A 50 8.35 -18.48 12.33
N ASP A 51 8.38 -19.74 11.92
CA ASP A 51 9.59 -20.39 11.42
C ASP A 51 10.07 -19.75 10.12
N LEU A 52 9.17 -19.41 9.19
CA LEU A 52 9.49 -18.63 7.98
C LEU A 52 10.05 -17.24 8.32
N ALA A 53 9.37 -16.49 9.17
CA ALA A 53 9.79 -15.15 9.57
C ALA A 53 11.13 -15.16 10.34
N THR A 54 11.43 -16.21 11.11
CA THR A 54 12.70 -16.37 11.87
C THR A 54 13.81 -17.05 11.07
N GLY A 55 13.53 -17.46 9.83
CA GLY A 55 14.50 -18.13 8.95
C GLY A 55 14.76 -19.59 9.30
N LYS A 56 13.85 -20.20 10.02
CA LYS A 56 13.81 -21.67 10.24
C LYS A 56 12.97 -22.32 9.15
N PHE A 57 13.49 -22.33 7.93
CA PHE A 57 12.81 -22.97 6.82
C PHE A 57 12.78 -24.50 7.03
N PRO A 58 11.67 -25.17 6.76
CA PRO A 58 11.66 -26.62 6.67
C PRO A 58 12.45 -27.05 5.43
N GLY A 59 13.71 -27.42 5.65
CA GLY A 59 14.58 -28.01 4.66
C GLY A 59 15.49 -27.02 3.94
N SER A 60 16.80 -27.20 4.14
CA SER A 60 17.88 -26.70 3.29
C SER A 60 17.81 -27.20 1.82
N ASP A 61 16.75 -27.94 1.49
CA ASP A 61 16.58 -28.66 0.22
C ASP A 61 16.19 -27.74 -0.95
N LEU A 62 15.71 -26.50 -0.66
CA LEU A 62 15.34 -25.55 -1.74
C LEU A 62 16.52 -24.85 -2.37
N ALA A 63 17.66 -24.77 -1.70
CA ALA A 63 18.91 -24.32 -2.35
C ALA A 63 19.41 -25.36 -3.37
N GLU A 64 19.15 -26.65 -3.11
CA GLU A 64 19.41 -27.74 -4.04
C GLU A 64 18.39 -27.76 -5.20
N ALA A 65 17.20 -27.20 -5.05
CA ALA A 65 16.18 -27.17 -6.10
C ALA A 65 16.59 -26.34 -7.29
N SER A 66 17.35 -25.24 -7.14
CA SER A 66 17.86 -24.47 -8.27
C SER A 66 18.92 -25.25 -9.09
N GLU A 67 19.61 -26.19 -8.45
CA GLU A 67 20.54 -27.10 -9.16
C GLU A 67 19.80 -28.24 -9.90
N THR A 68 18.59 -28.62 -9.46
CA THR A 68 17.79 -29.67 -10.09
C THR A 68 17.26 -29.27 -11.47
N PHE A 69 17.12 -27.98 -11.74
CA PHE A 69 16.65 -27.46 -13.03
C PHE A 69 17.79 -27.27 -14.06
N ARG A 70 19.05 -27.43 -13.62
CA ARG A 70 20.19 -27.47 -14.52
C ARG A 70 20.39 -28.88 -15.05
N SER A 71 20.71 -29.00 -16.34
CA SER A 71 21.09 -30.28 -16.89
C SER A 71 22.31 -30.84 -16.15
N ALA A 72 22.31 -32.13 -15.83
CA ALA A 72 23.31 -32.78 -14.98
C ALA A 72 24.79 -32.64 -15.44
N ASN A 73 25.04 -32.10 -16.64
CA ASN A 73 26.37 -31.92 -17.21
C ASN A 73 26.62 -30.55 -17.91
N SER A 74 25.67 -29.57 -17.74
CA SER A 74 25.78 -28.26 -18.38
C SER A 74 25.32 -27.14 -17.43
N THR A 75 25.68 -25.89 -17.74
CA THR A 75 25.16 -24.70 -17.08
C THR A 75 23.74 -24.36 -17.52
N ASN A 76 23.18 -25.10 -18.48
CA ASN A 76 21.90 -24.81 -19.13
C ASN A 76 20.71 -25.26 -18.30
N TYR A 77 19.59 -24.54 -18.41
CA TYR A 77 18.33 -24.89 -17.80
C TYR A 77 17.53 -25.82 -18.70
N SER A 78 16.84 -26.82 -18.11
CA SER A 78 15.84 -27.66 -18.78
C SER A 78 14.47 -26.98 -18.76
N LEU A 79 13.94 -26.63 -19.93
CA LEU A 79 12.65 -25.97 -20.03
C LEU A 79 11.49 -26.90 -19.62
N ARG A 80 11.61 -28.21 -19.88
CA ARG A 80 10.63 -29.20 -19.44
C ARG A 80 10.57 -29.33 -17.91
N ALA A 81 11.71 -29.24 -17.24
CA ALA A 81 11.74 -29.25 -15.78
C ALA A 81 11.12 -27.98 -15.18
N LEU A 82 11.29 -26.84 -15.86
CA LEU A 82 10.72 -25.54 -15.42
C LEU A 82 9.23 -25.41 -15.75
N LEU A 83 8.77 -25.99 -16.88
CA LEU A 83 7.37 -25.94 -17.34
C LEU A 83 6.86 -27.35 -17.67
N PRO A 84 6.61 -28.22 -16.67
CA PRO A 84 6.22 -29.61 -16.88
C PRO A 84 4.90 -29.79 -17.62
N GLU A 85 3.98 -28.83 -17.53
CA GLU A 85 2.67 -28.86 -18.16
C GLU A 85 2.69 -28.34 -19.61
N ALA A 86 3.78 -27.75 -20.07
CA ALA A 86 3.92 -27.23 -21.43
C ALA A 86 4.02 -28.36 -22.47
N ARG A 87 3.62 -28.08 -23.70
CA ARG A 87 3.71 -29.03 -24.82
C ARG A 87 4.97 -28.76 -25.61
N PHE A 88 5.75 -29.79 -25.82
CA PHE A 88 6.98 -29.72 -26.63
C PHE A 88 6.76 -30.30 -28.00
N PHE A 89 7.36 -29.68 -29.02
CA PHE A 89 7.33 -30.12 -30.42
C PHE A 89 8.75 -30.10 -31.00
N ALA A 90 9.10 -31.12 -31.80
CA ALA A 90 10.39 -31.37 -32.41
C ALA A 90 11.53 -31.68 -31.41
N ALA A 91 11.26 -31.74 -30.12
CA ALA A 91 12.16 -32.22 -29.06
C ALA A 91 11.36 -32.60 -27.84
N ASP A 92 11.91 -33.46 -26.97
CA ASP A 92 11.27 -33.80 -25.71
C ASP A 92 11.55 -32.77 -24.61
N ASP A 93 12.65 -32.02 -24.75
CA ASP A 93 13.05 -30.92 -23.86
C ASP A 93 13.84 -29.87 -24.69
N ILE A 94 13.97 -28.67 -24.14
CA ILE A 94 14.81 -27.60 -24.67
C ILE A 94 15.74 -27.13 -23.56
N GLU A 95 17.04 -27.40 -23.77
CA GLU A 95 18.07 -26.86 -22.89
C GLU A 95 18.48 -25.46 -23.38
N PHE A 96 18.50 -24.46 -22.48
CA PHE A 96 18.80 -23.07 -22.85
C PHE A 96 19.66 -22.37 -21.79
N ASP A 97 20.44 -21.39 -22.24
CA ASP A 97 21.28 -20.56 -21.39
C ASP A 97 20.54 -19.33 -20.88
N SER A 98 19.83 -18.63 -21.76
CA SER A 98 19.05 -17.44 -21.46
C SER A 98 17.82 -17.33 -22.34
N ILE A 99 16.93 -16.39 -22.01
CA ILE A 99 15.70 -16.10 -22.75
C ILE A 99 15.88 -14.80 -23.52
N ALA A 100 15.77 -14.86 -24.84
CA ALA A 100 15.80 -13.70 -25.71
C ALA A 100 14.38 -13.19 -25.98
N GLU A 101 14.03 -12.03 -25.43
CA GLU A 101 12.74 -11.35 -25.64
C GLU A 101 12.52 -10.88 -27.09
N SER A 102 13.60 -10.70 -27.83
CA SER A 102 13.57 -10.29 -29.23
C SER A 102 14.50 -11.15 -30.03
N SER A 103 14.03 -11.66 -31.19
CA SER A 103 14.85 -12.42 -32.13
C SER A 103 16.08 -11.64 -32.62
N ALA A 104 16.01 -10.29 -32.60
CA ALA A 104 17.13 -9.45 -33.02
C ALA A 104 18.30 -9.42 -32.03
N THR A 105 18.06 -9.72 -30.74
CA THR A 105 19.10 -9.75 -29.68
C THR A 105 19.56 -11.16 -29.32
N THR A 106 18.99 -12.18 -29.93
CA THR A 106 19.29 -13.60 -29.68
C THR A 106 20.77 -13.93 -29.87
N SER A 107 21.31 -14.73 -28.99
CA SER A 107 22.63 -15.37 -29.06
C SER A 107 22.49 -16.88 -29.25
N ALA A 108 23.59 -17.56 -29.56
CA ALA A 108 23.58 -19.01 -29.69
C ALA A 108 23.29 -19.66 -28.32
N GLY A 109 22.35 -20.61 -28.29
CA GLY A 109 21.91 -21.27 -27.05
C GLY A 109 20.74 -20.58 -26.34
N ASP A 110 20.27 -19.42 -26.82
CA ASP A 110 19.12 -18.74 -26.25
C ASP A 110 17.79 -19.39 -26.67
N LEU A 111 16.82 -19.34 -25.76
CA LEU A 111 15.40 -19.61 -26.03
C LEU A 111 14.73 -18.32 -26.50
N VAL A 112 14.18 -18.32 -27.72
CA VAL A 112 13.53 -17.12 -28.30
C VAL A 112 12.05 -17.09 -27.94
N VAL A 113 11.58 -15.92 -27.50
CA VAL A 113 10.15 -15.66 -27.25
C VAL A 113 9.47 -15.23 -28.55
N TYR A 114 8.34 -15.86 -28.87
CA TYR A 114 7.44 -15.44 -29.95
C TYR A 114 6.08 -15.09 -29.38
N ARG A 115 5.65 -13.83 -29.52
CA ARG A 115 4.35 -13.34 -29.04
C ARG A 115 3.33 -13.29 -30.18
N LEU A 116 2.23 -14.01 -29.99
CA LEU A 116 1.13 -14.07 -30.95
C LEU A 116 0.53 -12.68 -31.18
N GLY A 117 0.43 -12.29 -32.46
CA GLY A 117 -0.17 -11.01 -32.86
C GLY A 117 0.74 -9.77 -32.67
N GLN A 118 1.88 -9.90 -32.03
CA GLN A 118 2.87 -8.83 -31.86
C GLN A 118 4.07 -9.01 -32.80
N ASP A 119 4.55 -10.24 -32.95
CA ASP A 119 5.72 -10.58 -33.73
C ASP A 119 5.40 -11.08 -35.13
N ASN A 120 6.29 -10.81 -36.08
CA ASN A 120 6.23 -11.43 -37.41
C ASN A 120 6.90 -12.82 -37.36
N PRO A 121 6.13 -13.93 -37.56
CA PRO A 121 6.64 -15.28 -37.37
C PRO A 121 7.83 -15.60 -38.33
N SER A 122 7.74 -15.19 -39.60
CA SER A 122 8.80 -15.46 -40.59
C SER A 122 10.12 -14.79 -40.22
N ARG A 123 10.05 -13.57 -39.64
CA ARG A 123 11.23 -12.83 -39.20
C ARG A 123 11.84 -13.49 -37.96
N VAL A 124 11.01 -13.79 -36.95
CA VAL A 124 11.46 -14.42 -35.70
C VAL A 124 12.15 -15.77 -36.00
N ILE A 125 11.53 -16.61 -36.88
CA ILE A 125 12.09 -17.89 -37.25
C ILE A 125 13.43 -17.70 -37.97
N ALA A 126 13.52 -16.78 -38.93
CA ALA A 126 14.75 -16.53 -39.69
C ALA A 126 15.88 -16.03 -38.79
N ASP A 127 15.60 -15.07 -37.91
CA ASP A 127 16.58 -14.53 -36.98
C ASP A 127 17.03 -15.59 -35.96
N ALA A 128 16.10 -16.37 -35.39
CA ALA A 128 16.41 -17.45 -34.45
C ALA A 128 17.34 -18.52 -35.06
N LEU A 129 17.02 -18.96 -36.29
CA LEU A 129 17.85 -19.90 -37.02
C LEU A 129 19.23 -19.33 -37.33
N ALA A 130 19.28 -18.10 -37.85
CA ALA A 130 20.53 -17.46 -38.25
C ALA A 130 21.48 -17.21 -37.08
N ARG A 131 20.93 -17.02 -35.88
CA ARG A 131 21.69 -16.73 -34.66
C ARG A 131 21.96 -17.94 -33.78
N GLY A 132 21.44 -19.14 -34.15
CA GLY A 132 21.68 -20.37 -33.43
C GLY A 132 20.90 -20.51 -32.13
N ALA A 133 19.65 -20.02 -32.10
CA ALA A 133 18.76 -20.26 -30.99
C ALA A 133 18.54 -21.75 -30.73
N CYS A 134 18.42 -22.16 -29.47
CA CYS A 134 18.18 -23.56 -29.10
C CYS A 134 16.71 -23.98 -29.29
N GLY A 135 15.78 -23.03 -29.30
CA GLY A 135 14.34 -23.27 -29.47
C GLY A 135 13.52 -21.98 -29.40
N ILE A 136 12.21 -22.16 -29.51
CA ILE A 136 11.22 -21.07 -29.43
C ILE A 136 10.19 -21.43 -28.40
N ILE A 137 9.87 -20.48 -27.48
CA ILE A 137 8.67 -20.54 -26.64
C ILE A 137 7.56 -19.73 -27.30
N THR A 138 6.34 -20.28 -27.40
CA THR A 138 5.27 -19.74 -28.20
C THR A 138 3.91 -20.18 -27.68
N GLU A 139 2.82 -19.43 -27.97
CA GLU A 139 1.44 -19.81 -27.64
C GLU A 139 0.80 -20.67 -28.75
N GLN A 140 1.39 -20.73 -29.92
CA GLN A 140 0.91 -21.57 -31.03
C GLN A 140 2.07 -22.21 -31.79
N LEU A 141 1.81 -23.37 -32.41
CA LEU A 141 2.78 -24.06 -33.24
C LEU A 141 3.15 -23.21 -34.47
N LEU A 142 4.47 -22.99 -34.65
CA LEU A 142 5.02 -22.29 -35.79
C LEU A 142 5.59 -23.28 -36.85
N PRO A 143 5.50 -22.96 -38.12
CA PRO A 143 6.12 -23.78 -39.19
C PRO A 143 7.64 -23.56 -39.27
N CYS A 144 8.38 -24.07 -38.27
CA CYS A 144 9.83 -23.94 -38.23
C CYS A 144 10.51 -25.25 -37.78
N PRO A 145 11.80 -25.46 -38.13
CA PRO A 145 12.53 -26.66 -37.77
C PRO A 145 13.12 -26.64 -36.35
N LEU A 146 13.05 -25.51 -35.64
CA LEU A 146 13.55 -25.41 -34.26
C LEU A 146 12.60 -26.12 -33.28
N PRO A 147 13.14 -26.67 -32.18
CA PRO A 147 12.34 -27.12 -31.05
C PRO A 147 11.39 -26.02 -30.54
N GLN A 148 10.16 -26.37 -30.19
CA GLN A 148 9.16 -25.43 -29.73
C GLN A 148 8.57 -25.89 -28.39
N CYS A 149 8.45 -24.95 -27.46
CA CYS A 149 7.66 -25.10 -26.25
C CYS A 149 6.37 -24.30 -26.42
N ILE A 150 5.22 -24.99 -26.39
CA ILE A 150 3.91 -24.37 -26.57
C ILE A 150 3.26 -24.21 -25.20
N VAL A 151 2.98 -22.96 -24.84
CA VAL A 151 2.41 -22.55 -23.57
C VAL A 151 1.00 -21.99 -23.73
N GLY A 152 0.21 -21.96 -22.67
CA GLY A 152 -1.15 -21.42 -22.71
C GLY A 152 -1.18 -19.90 -22.59
N ASP A 153 -0.29 -19.34 -21.80
CA ASP A 153 -0.09 -17.89 -21.58
C ASP A 153 1.40 -17.61 -21.50
N MET A 154 1.86 -16.69 -22.33
CA MET A 154 3.30 -16.38 -22.45
C MET A 154 3.85 -15.70 -21.21
N GLU A 155 3.16 -14.67 -20.71
CA GLU A 155 3.68 -13.87 -19.59
C GLU A 155 3.69 -14.67 -18.29
N VAL A 156 2.65 -15.48 -18.05
CA VAL A 156 2.60 -16.40 -16.90
C VAL A 156 3.72 -17.43 -16.97
N SER A 157 3.95 -18.02 -18.15
CA SER A 157 4.99 -19.04 -18.34
C SER A 157 6.40 -18.49 -18.19
N LEU A 158 6.67 -17.29 -18.74
CA LEU A 158 7.96 -16.63 -18.57
C LEU A 158 8.23 -16.23 -17.11
N ALA A 159 7.18 -15.81 -16.41
CA ALA A 159 7.28 -15.48 -14.99
C ALA A 159 7.53 -16.73 -14.13
N GLU A 160 6.88 -17.85 -14.43
CA GLU A 160 7.16 -19.13 -13.76
C GLU A 160 8.60 -19.60 -13.98
N VAL A 161 9.09 -19.52 -15.24
CA VAL A 161 10.51 -19.81 -15.56
C VAL A 161 11.44 -18.91 -14.73
N ALA A 162 11.18 -17.60 -14.70
CA ALA A 162 12.00 -16.66 -13.92
C ALA A 162 11.98 -17.00 -12.42
N THR A 163 10.80 -17.37 -11.89
CA THR A 163 10.62 -17.73 -10.48
C THR A 163 11.41 -18.99 -10.12
N GLN A 164 11.35 -20.01 -10.96
CA GLN A 164 12.11 -21.26 -10.78
C GLN A 164 13.62 -21.01 -10.90
N GLN A 165 14.06 -20.24 -11.90
CA GLN A 165 15.47 -19.87 -12.06
C GLN A 165 16.01 -19.07 -10.86
N ALA A 166 15.19 -18.20 -10.27
CA ALA A 166 15.52 -17.47 -9.05
C ALA A 166 15.47 -18.36 -7.78
N GLY A 167 15.09 -19.65 -7.93
CA GLY A 167 14.99 -20.61 -6.83
C GLY A 167 13.80 -20.36 -5.92
N ARG A 168 12.66 -19.93 -6.46
CA ARG A 168 11.42 -19.68 -5.71
C ARG A 168 11.63 -18.75 -4.52
N PRO A 169 12.01 -17.49 -4.74
CA PRO A 169 12.28 -16.54 -3.64
C PRO A 169 11.04 -16.32 -2.75
N ASP A 170 9.84 -16.41 -3.30
CA ASP A 170 8.56 -16.38 -2.61
C ASP A 170 8.43 -17.49 -1.53
N ARG A 171 9.08 -18.64 -1.74
CA ARG A 171 9.10 -19.78 -0.79
C ARG A 171 10.22 -19.71 0.24
N GLN A 172 11.13 -18.74 0.11
CA GLN A 172 12.28 -18.55 0.99
C GLN A 172 12.15 -17.35 1.94
N MET A 173 11.04 -16.65 1.88
CA MET A 173 10.70 -15.51 2.72
C MET A 173 9.22 -15.57 3.10
N LEU A 174 8.85 -14.96 4.22
CA LEU A 174 7.45 -14.69 4.53
C LEU A 174 6.90 -13.69 3.53
N THR A 175 5.93 -14.08 2.72
CA THR A 175 5.30 -13.21 1.73
C THR A 175 3.93 -12.72 2.21
N VAL A 176 3.75 -11.40 2.27
CA VAL A 176 2.52 -10.75 2.70
C VAL A 176 1.97 -9.90 1.56
N GLY A 177 0.83 -10.32 1.00
CA GLY A 177 0.07 -9.51 0.05
C GLY A 177 -0.94 -8.62 0.76
N VAL A 178 -1.07 -7.36 0.35
CA VAL A 178 -2.05 -6.41 0.90
C VAL A 178 -2.91 -5.86 -0.23
N ILE A 179 -4.18 -6.27 -0.27
CA ILE A 179 -5.13 -5.92 -1.35
C ILE A 179 -6.32 -5.12 -0.81
N GLY A 180 -7.02 -4.42 -1.67
CA GLY A 180 -8.23 -3.65 -1.39
C GLY A 180 -8.27 -2.30 -2.07
N SER A 181 -9.38 -1.59 -1.97
CA SER A 181 -9.58 -0.27 -2.58
C SER A 181 -8.96 0.88 -1.78
N ALA A 182 -8.82 0.73 -0.46
CA ALA A 182 -8.26 1.76 0.43
C ALA A 182 -7.51 1.14 1.62
N GLY A 183 -6.52 1.87 2.15
CA GLY A 183 -5.73 1.46 3.30
C GLY A 183 -4.49 0.65 2.98
N LYS A 184 -4.34 0.10 1.77
CA LYS A 184 -3.23 -0.78 1.36
C LYS A 184 -1.84 -0.25 1.74
N THR A 185 -1.46 0.91 1.21
CA THR A 185 -0.15 1.53 1.45
C THR A 185 0.16 1.69 2.93
N THR A 186 -0.81 2.22 3.70
CA THR A 186 -0.63 2.42 5.15
C THR A 186 -0.48 1.09 5.87
N THR A 187 -1.31 0.10 5.55
CA THR A 187 -1.25 -1.24 6.15
C THR A 187 0.06 -1.95 5.79
N SER A 188 0.51 -1.89 4.53
CA SER A 188 1.79 -2.45 4.10
C SER A 188 2.97 -1.85 4.86
N LEU A 189 2.98 -0.53 5.05
CA LEU A 189 4.03 0.16 5.81
C LEU A 189 3.96 -0.14 7.31
N LEU A 190 2.75 -0.25 7.91
CA LEU A 190 2.57 -0.68 9.30
C LEU A 190 3.09 -2.09 9.52
N ILE A 191 2.74 -3.04 8.65
CA ILE A 191 3.24 -4.42 8.71
C ILE A 191 4.76 -4.45 8.55
N SER A 192 5.31 -3.71 7.58
CA SER A 192 6.75 -3.65 7.36
C SER A 192 7.50 -3.06 8.57
N ALA A 193 6.94 -2.03 9.20
CA ALA A 193 7.50 -1.45 10.42
C ALA A 193 7.44 -2.44 11.59
N LEU A 194 6.31 -3.13 11.76
CA LEU A 194 6.12 -4.15 12.79
C LEU A 194 7.14 -5.30 12.65
N LEU A 195 7.28 -5.86 11.44
CA LEU A 195 8.23 -6.94 11.15
C LEU A 195 9.68 -6.51 11.46
N ARG A 196 10.06 -5.30 11.04
CA ARG A 196 11.40 -4.75 11.33
C ARG A 196 11.64 -4.55 12.82
N SER A 197 10.62 -4.08 13.55
CA SER A 197 10.71 -3.92 15.01
C SER A 197 10.85 -5.28 15.73
N ALA A 198 10.29 -6.34 15.14
CA ALA A 198 10.49 -7.73 15.57
C ALA A 198 11.85 -8.32 15.08
N SER A 199 12.77 -7.47 14.57
CA SER A 199 14.09 -7.87 14.05
C SER A 199 14.04 -8.76 12.81
N ILE A 200 12.93 -8.75 12.08
CA ILE A 200 12.76 -9.45 10.80
C ILE A 200 13.11 -8.49 9.68
N ARG A 201 14.22 -8.73 8.98
CA ARG A 201 14.61 -7.92 7.83
C ARG A 201 13.57 -8.05 6.73
N THR A 202 12.96 -6.93 6.35
CA THR A 202 11.76 -6.89 5.53
C THR A 202 11.94 -6.00 4.30
N ALA A 203 11.70 -6.57 3.13
CA ALA A 203 11.50 -5.83 1.89
C ALA A 203 10.04 -5.39 1.80
N TYR A 204 9.76 -4.28 1.10
CA TYR A 204 8.39 -3.87 0.80
C TYR A 204 8.29 -3.18 -0.54
N GLN A 205 7.10 -3.28 -1.15
CA GLN A 205 6.73 -2.62 -2.38
C GLN A 205 5.35 -1.99 -2.23
N THR A 206 5.26 -0.68 -2.46
CA THR A 206 4.04 0.12 -2.27
C THR A 206 3.93 1.21 -3.33
N ASP A 207 2.76 1.84 -3.44
CA ASP A 207 2.54 3.03 -4.28
C ASP A 207 3.48 4.20 -3.96
N LEU A 208 4.12 4.21 -2.80
CA LEU A 208 5.07 5.25 -2.39
C LEU A 208 6.53 4.90 -2.67
N GLY A 209 6.78 3.74 -3.24
CA GLY A 209 8.11 3.20 -3.52
C GLY A 209 8.35 1.86 -2.86
N GLU A 210 9.56 1.38 -3.01
CA GLU A 210 9.98 0.04 -2.63
C GLU A 210 11.28 0.05 -1.83
N SER A 211 11.56 -1.06 -1.18
CA SER A 211 12.82 -1.33 -0.51
C SER A 211 13.13 -2.81 -0.57
N ASP A 212 14.33 -3.14 -0.97
CA ASP A 212 14.89 -4.49 -0.93
C ASP A 212 15.43 -4.89 0.45
N GLY A 213 15.10 -4.11 1.48
CA GLY A 213 15.58 -4.29 2.86
C GLY A 213 16.90 -3.56 3.16
N ILE A 214 17.61 -3.03 2.17
CA ILE A 214 18.84 -2.23 2.29
C ILE A 214 18.61 -0.82 1.77
N VAL A 215 18.21 -0.73 0.50
CA VAL A 215 18.02 0.54 -0.22
C VAL A 215 16.52 0.81 -0.32
N GLN A 216 16.15 2.07 -0.18
CA GLN A 216 14.81 2.53 -0.46
C GLN A 216 14.82 3.33 -1.75
N THR A 217 14.01 2.92 -2.72
CA THR A 217 13.92 3.54 -4.03
C THR A 217 12.49 3.98 -4.35
N THR A 218 12.37 4.88 -5.33
CA THR A 218 11.10 5.25 -5.94
C THR A 218 11.13 4.80 -7.39
N SER A 219 10.33 3.78 -7.71
CA SER A 219 10.22 3.30 -9.08
C SER A 219 9.46 4.30 -9.96
N ASN A 220 9.82 4.35 -11.26
CA ASN A 220 9.05 5.05 -12.28
C ASN A 220 7.92 4.18 -12.85
N SER A 221 7.91 2.88 -12.59
CA SER A 221 6.82 1.98 -12.94
C SER A 221 5.68 2.07 -11.94
N HIS A 222 4.46 1.87 -12.41
CA HIS A 222 3.27 1.90 -11.54
C HIS A 222 3.18 0.68 -10.66
N ILE A 223 3.31 -0.48 -11.25
CA ILE A 223 3.20 -1.78 -10.61
C ILE A 223 4.10 -2.71 -11.42
N PRO A 224 4.95 -3.51 -10.78
CA PRO A 224 5.80 -4.45 -11.48
C PRO A 224 4.93 -5.51 -12.16
N ASN A 225 5.34 -5.92 -13.35
CA ASN A 225 4.83 -7.14 -13.94
C ASN A 225 5.39 -8.36 -13.19
N ASN A 226 4.86 -9.55 -13.49
CA ASN A 226 5.28 -10.79 -12.84
C ASN A 226 6.80 -10.98 -12.76
N ARG A 227 7.53 -10.71 -13.83
CA ARG A 227 8.98 -10.92 -13.90
C ARG A 227 9.75 -9.87 -13.09
N GLU A 228 9.34 -8.62 -13.15
CA GLU A 228 9.93 -7.56 -12.32
C GLU A 228 9.71 -7.84 -10.84
N LEU A 229 8.52 -8.34 -10.48
CA LEU A 229 8.20 -8.73 -9.11
C LEU A 229 9.09 -9.89 -8.62
N VAL A 230 9.27 -10.92 -9.45
CA VAL A 230 10.16 -12.05 -9.14
C VAL A 230 11.61 -11.59 -9.00
N HIS A 231 12.08 -10.71 -9.89
CA HIS A 231 13.43 -10.16 -9.83
C HIS A 231 13.64 -9.36 -8.53
N TRP A 232 12.70 -8.49 -8.19
CA TRP A 232 12.73 -7.75 -6.93
C TRP A 232 12.73 -8.66 -5.69
N LEU A 233 11.93 -9.75 -5.69
CA LEU A 233 11.96 -10.75 -4.61
C LEU A 233 13.31 -11.47 -4.53
N ALA A 234 13.95 -11.78 -5.67
CA ALA A 234 15.27 -12.38 -5.71
C ALA A 234 16.33 -11.43 -5.12
N GLU A 235 16.30 -10.14 -5.47
CA GLU A 235 17.17 -9.11 -4.88
C GLU A 235 16.94 -8.97 -3.36
N ALA A 236 15.68 -8.98 -2.92
CA ALA A 236 15.35 -8.96 -1.50
C ALA A 236 15.89 -10.18 -0.75
N LYS A 237 15.80 -11.39 -1.34
CA LYS A 237 16.39 -12.62 -0.80
C LYS A 237 17.91 -12.50 -0.71
N ASP A 238 18.58 -12.04 -1.76
CA ASP A 238 20.03 -11.85 -1.79
C ASP A 238 20.48 -10.80 -0.78
N SER A 239 19.65 -9.80 -0.52
CA SER A 239 19.79 -8.82 0.57
C SER A 239 19.49 -9.40 1.95
N GLN A 240 19.29 -10.74 2.07
CA GLN A 240 19.00 -11.45 3.31
C GLN A 240 17.69 -11.03 3.98
N CYS A 241 16.70 -10.56 3.25
CA CYS A 241 15.36 -10.36 3.76
C CYS A 241 14.73 -11.70 4.16
N LYS A 242 13.93 -11.67 5.21
CA LYS A 242 13.15 -12.81 5.73
C LYS A 242 11.65 -12.60 5.54
N ALA A 243 11.25 -11.40 5.11
CA ALA A 243 9.88 -11.08 4.77
C ALA A 243 9.83 -10.11 3.60
N ALA A 244 8.77 -10.20 2.80
CA ALA A 244 8.41 -9.27 1.74
C ALA A 244 6.94 -8.87 1.89
N VAL A 245 6.65 -7.56 1.89
CA VAL A 245 5.30 -7.01 1.96
C VAL A 245 4.97 -6.31 0.65
N ILE A 246 3.94 -6.77 -0.03
CA ILE A 246 3.59 -6.35 -1.39
C ILE A 246 2.20 -5.71 -1.39
N GLU A 247 2.13 -4.42 -1.73
CA GLU A 247 0.87 -3.74 -1.98
C GLU A 247 0.32 -4.17 -3.34
N MET A 248 -0.86 -4.81 -3.35
CA MET A 248 -1.48 -5.37 -4.54
C MET A 248 -2.59 -4.45 -5.07
N SER A 249 -2.72 -4.40 -6.39
CA SER A 249 -3.86 -3.76 -7.06
C SER A 249 -4.86 -4.83 -7.51
N GLU A 250 -6.16 -4.59 -7.29
CA GLU A 250 -7.21 -5.50 -7.77
C GLU A 250 -7.21 -5.62 -9.31
N THR A 251 -6.93 -4.53 -10.01
CA THR A 251 -6.83 -4.52 -11.47
C THR A 251 -5.67 -5.37 -11.95
N GLU A 252 -4.50 -5.22 -11.34
CA GLU A 252 -3.30 -5.98 -11.72
C GLU A 252 -3.41 -7.45 -11.33
N ALA A 253 -4.10 -7.77 -10.22
CA ALA A 253 -4.40 -9.15 -9.86
C ALA A 253 -5.27 -9.83 -10.91
N ARG A 254 -6.28 -9.13 -11.46
CA ARG A 254 -7.09 -9.63 -12.59
C ARG A 254 -6.29 -9.82 -13.87
N HIS A 255 -5.21 -9.06 -14.08
CA HIS A 255 -4.31 -9.22 -15.22
C HIS A 255 -3.22 -10.28 -15.00
N GLY A 256 -3.23 -10.97 -13.86
CA GLY A 256 -2.27 -12.03 -13.57
C GLY A 256 -0.89 -11.55 -13.14
N ASN A 257 -0.69 -10.28 -12.79
CA ASN A 257 0.62 -9.72 -12.45
C ASN A 257 1.23 -10.27 -11.14
N TYR A 258 0.51 -11.13 -10.43
CA TYR A 258 0.99 -11.81 -9.22
C TYR A 258 1.00 -13.34 -9.37
N ASP A 259 0.76 -13.87 -10.57
CA ASP A 259 0.54 -15.32 -10.79
C ASP A 259 1.80 -16.17 -10.61
N ALA A 260 2.97 -15.56 -10.71
CA ALA A 260 4.25 -16.25 -10.54
C ALA A 260 4.65 -16.51 -9.08
N ILE A 261 3.98 -15.92 -8.10
CA ILE A 261 4.32 -16.00 -6.68
C ILE A 261 3.15 -16.53 -5.84
N GLN A 262 3.45 -16.98 -4.63
CA GLN A 262 2.45 -17.35 -3.63
C GLN A 262 2.61 -16.48 -2.39
N PHE A 263 1.48 -16.23 -1.71
CA PHE A 263 1.42 -15.45 -0.48
C PHE A 263 1.16 -16.36 0.73
N ASP A 264 1.95 -16.20 1.79
CA ASP A 264 1.69 -16.87 3.06
C ASP A 264 0.58 -16.16 3.84
N ILE A 265 0.51 -14.83 3.70
CA ILE A 265 -0.53 -14.00 4.32
C ILE A 265 -1.12 -13.08 3.25
N LEU A 266 -2.45 -13.06 3.15
CA LEU A 266 -3.18 -12.10 2.34
C LEU A 266 -4.02 -11.20 3.25
N VAL A 267 -3.70 -9.91 3.30
CA VAL A 267 -4.43 -8.90 4.08
C VAL A 267 -5.40 -8.18 3.17
N ILE A 268 -6.70 -8.34 3.44
CA ILE A 268 -7.76 -7.67 2.71
C ILE A 268 -8.13 -6.39 3.46
N CYS A 269 -7.68 -5.25 2.95
CA CYS A 269 -8.11 -3.93 3.39
C CYS A 269 -9.53 -3.66 2.89
N ARG A 270 -10.05 -2.44 3.12
CA ARG A 270 -11.39 -2.07 2.65
C ARG A 270 -11.55 -2.33 1.15
N THR A 271 -12.67 -2.95 0.77
CA THR A 271 -13.04 -3.20 -0.63
C THR A 271 -14.09 -2.19 -1.10
N ALA A 272 -14.07 -1.83 -2.39
CA ALA A 272 -15.14 -1.04 -2.98
C ALA A 272 -16.38 -1.94 -3.18
N THR A 273 -17.52 -1.52 -2.66
CA THR A 273 -18.79 -2.20 -2.96
C THR A 273 -19.29 -1.78 -4.35
N GLY A 274 -19.42 -2.73 -5.26
CA GLY A 274 -20.16 -2.58 -6.53
C GLY A 274 -19.29 -2.24 -7.73
N THR A 275 -18.50 -3.19 -8.21
CA THR A 275 -18.10 -3.25 -9.61
C THR A 275 -18.81 -4.47 -10.21
N ASP A 276 -19.80 -4.19 -11.08
CA ASP A 276 -20.49 -5.22 -11.87
C ASP A 276 -19.64 -5.67 -13.09
N ASP A 277 -18.34 -5.81 -12.91
CA ASP A 277 -17.45 -6.30 -13.96
C ASP A 277 -17.64 -7.81 -14.12
N PHE A 278 -17.92 -8.25 -15.32
CA PHE A 278 -17.99 -9.66 -15.68
C PHE A 278 -16.59 -10.29 -15.59
N GLY A 279 -16.42 -11.27 -14.73
CA GLY A 279 -15.16 -12.00 -14.54
C GLY A 279 -14.79 -12.18 -13.07
N PRO A 280 -13.71 -12.94 -12.76
CA PRO A 280 -13.24 -13.10 -11.40
C PRO A 280 -12.80 -11.73 -10.83
N SER A 281 -13.16 -11.46 -9.57
CA SER A 281 -12.71 -10.24 -8.88
C SER A 281 -11.19 -10.29 -8.67
N GLY A 282 -10.55 -9.12 -8.52
CA GLY A 282 -9.12 -9.08 -8.17
C GLY A 282 -8.86 -9.77 -6.83
N LEU A 283 -9.84 -9.77 -5.93
CA LEU A 283 -9.76 -10.54 -4.68
C LEU A 283 -9.74 -12.05 -4.95
N GLN A 284 -10.61 -12.56 -5.83
CA GLN A 284 -10.62 -13.97 -6.23
C GLN A 284 -9.25 -14.39 -6.79
N CYS A 285 -8.73 -13.66 -7.77
CA CYS A 285 -7.41 -13.93 -8.36
C CYS A 285 -6.29 -13.93 -7.30
N SER A 286 -6.40 -13.06 -6.28
CA SER A 286 -5.43 -13.01 -5.19
C SER A 286 -5.56 -14.19 -4.23
N LEU A 287 -6.78 -14.69 -3.96
CA LEU A 287 -7.02 -15.87 -3.16
C LEU A 287 -6.46 -17.13 -3.81
N ASP A 288 -6.49 -17.21 -5.15
CA ASP A 288 -5.90 -18.32 -5.91
C ASP A 288 -4.36 -18.37 -5.79
N ARG A 289 -3.73 -17.26 -5.33
CA ARG A 289 -2.27 -17.17 -5.08
C ARG A 289 -1.91 -17.38 -3.61
N LEU A 290 -2.86 -17.68 -2.75
CA LEU A 290 -2.58 -18.02 -1.36
C LEU A 290 -1.89 -19.40 -1.30
N ALA A 291 -0.85 -19.51 -0.49
CA ALA A 291 -0.19 -20.79 -0.23
C ALA A 291 -1.18 -21.78 0.44
N ASP A 292 -0.98 -23.09 0.27
CA ASP A 292 -1.89 -24.13 0.79
C ASP A 292 -2.17 -24.02 2.29
N ASP A 293 -1.19 -23.53 3.05
CA ASP A 293 -1.31 -23.28 4.49
C ASP A 293 -1.37 -21.77 4.83
N GLY A 294 -1.59 -20.94 3.83
CA GLY A 294 -1.68 -19.49 3.96
C GLY A 294 -2.88 -19.04 4.80
N VAL A 295 -2.81 -17.78 5.21
CA VAL A 295 -3.81 -17.14 6.07
C VAL A 295 -4.35 -15.87 5.43
N VAL A 296 -5.67 -15.73 5.40
CA VAL A 296 -6.34 -14.49 5.03
C VAL A 296 -6.63 -13.67 6.29
N ILE A 297 -6.36 -12.36 6.22
CA ILE A 297 -6.72 -11.39 7.26
C ILE A 297 -7.76 -10.44 6.66
N ALA A 298 -8.96 -10.42 7.22
CA ALA A 298 -10.09 -9.68 6.65
C ALA A 298 -10.86 -8.86 7.69
N SER A 299 -11.53 -7.80 7.24
CA SER A 299 -12.35 -6.96 8.12
C SER A 299 -13.68 -7.63 8.47
N ALA A 300 -13.96 -7.79 9.75
CA ALA A 300 -15.26 -8.21 10.25
C ALA A 300 -16.35 -7.15 10.02
N ASP A 301 -15.96 -5.89 9.81
CA ASP A 301 -16.88 -4.78 9.56
C ASP A 301 -17.42 -4.79 8.11
N GLU A 302 -16.81 -5.59 7.20
CA GLU A 302 -17.20 -5.70 5.78
C GLU A 302 -17.90 -7.03 5.45
N PRO A 303 -19.25 -7.08 5.50
CA PRO A 303 -19.99 -8.32 5.27
C PRO A 303 -19.84 -8.91 3.86
N SER A 304 -19.51 -8.09 2.86
CA SER A 304 -19.28 -8.54 1.48
C SER A 304 -18.03 -9.44 1.40
N VAL A 305 -16.93 -9.01 1.98
CA VAL A 305 -15.67 -9.78 2.06
C VAL A 305 -15.89 -11.07 2.84
N THR A 306 -16.55 -10.99 4.01
CA THR A 306 -16.83 -12.17 4.82
C THR A 306 -17.65 -13.21 4.06
N ARG A 307 -18.64 -12.77 3.25
CA ARG A 307 -19.46 -13.66 2.44
C ARG A 307 -18.64 -14.31 1.30
N GLU A 308 -17.78 -13.56 0.65
CA GLU A 308 -16.91 -14.07 -0.41
C GLU A 308 -15.95 -15.14 0.14
N LEU A 309 -15.33 -14.88 1.28
CA LEU A 309 -14.42 -15.82 1.94
C LEU A 309 -15.11 -17.12 2.41
N GLN A 310 -16.40 -17.07 2.74
CA GLN A 310 -17.16 -18.28 3.08
C GLN A 310 -17.26 -19.30 1.93
N ASN A 311 -17.15 -18.84 0.69
CA ASN A 311 -17.14 -19.70 -0.49
C ASN A 311 -15.77 -20.36 -0.74
N HIS A 312 -14.72 -19.86 -0.06
CA HIS A 312 -13.36 -20.38 -0.12
C HIS A 312 -13.00 -21.07 1.20
N ASN A 313 -12.51 -22.27 1.12
CA ASN A 313 -12.07 -23.00 2.31
C ASN A 313 -10.67 -22.52 2.78
N VAL A 314 -10.55 -21.22 3.06
CA VAL A 314 -9.29 -20.59 3.49
C VAL A 314 -9.32 -20.26 4.97
N ARG A 315 -8.18 -20.40 5.63
CA ARG A 315 -8.02 -19.99 7.02
C ARG A 315 -8.10 -18.47 7.12
N THR A 316 -9.08 -17.96 7.85
CA THR A 316 -9.32 -16.54 7.98
C THR A 316 -9.18 -16.09 9.44
N LEU A 317 -8.42 -15.00 9.64
CA LEU A 317 -8.42 -14.21 10.86
C LEU A 317 -9.08 -12.86 10.58
N THR A 318 -9.69 -12.28 11.60
CA THR A 318 -10.49 -11.08 11.45
C THR A 318 -9.94 -9.91 12.24
N TYR A 319 -10.12 -8.71 11.69
CA TYR A 319 -9.93 -7.46 12.41
C TYR A 319 -11.18 -6.58 12.32
N GLY A 320 -11.36 -5.67 13.27
CA GLY A 320 -12.52 -4.78 13.27
C GLY A 320 -12.36 -3.56 14.13
N ILE A 321 -13.25 -2.59 13.94
CA ILE A 321 -13.39 -1.40 14.80
C ILE A 321 -14.77 -1.30 15.44
N HIS A 322 -15.79 -1.93 14.83
CA HIS A 322 -17.18 -1.89 15.30
C HIS A 322 -17.71 -3.27 15.67
N LYS A 323 -17.26 -4.32 15.00
CA LYS A 323 -17.70 -5.71 15.23
C LYS A 323 -16.65 -6.49 15.99
N ASN A 324 -17.10 -7.54 16.69
CA ASN A 324 -16.18 -8.51 17.27
C ASN A 324 -15.33 -9.17 16.18
N ALA A 325 -14.05 -9.24 16.44
CA ALA A 325 -13.03 -9.80 15.57
C ALA A 325 -11.90 -10.38 16.41
N ASP A 326 -10.97 -11.13 15.80
CA ASP A 326 -9.79 -11.64 16.49
C ASP A 326 -8.94 -10.50 17.06
N VAL A 327 -8.87 -9.36 16.35
CA VAL A 327 -8.32 -8.09 16.87
C VAL A 327 -9.30 -6.96 16.63
N THR A 328 -9.56 -6.17 17.66
CA THR A 328 -10.32 -4.92 17.52
C THR A 328 -9.45 -3.71 17.88
N ALA A 329 -9.65 -2.60 17.17
CA ALA A 329 -9.03 -1.30 17.47
C ALA A 329 -10.11 -0.23 17.60
N GLN A 330 -10.49 0.08 18.83
CA GLN A 330 -11.49 1.10 19.11
C GLN A 330 -10.81 2.44 19.41
N ILE A 331 -11.32 3.54 18.84
CA ILE A 331 -10.87 4.88 19.17
C ILE A 331 -11.48 5.26 20.51
N PHE A 332 -10.64 5.39 21.54
CA PHE A 332 -11.03 5.84 22.86
C PHE A 332 -11.07 7.37 22.93
N ASP A 333 -10.06 8.03 22.38
CA ASP A 333 -9.96 9.48 22.29
C ASP A 333 -9.23 9.91 21.03
N GLN A 334 -9.54 11.09 20.54
CA GLN A 334 -8.83 11.70 19.41
C GLN A 334 -8.74 13.20 19.63
N THR A 335 -7.62 13.66 20.15
CA THR A 335 -7.40 15.06 20.51
C THR A 335 -6.03 15.52 19.96
N ASP A 336 -5.97 16.76 19.49
CA ASP A 336 -4.75 17.42 18.98
C ASP A 336 -3.96 16.60 17.91
N GLY A 337 -4.69 15.76 17.15
CA GLY A 337 -4.14 14.93 16.08
C GLY A 337 -3.34 13.75 16.59
N VAL A 338 -3.66 13.27 17.77
CA VAL A 338 -3.27 11.98 18.31
C VAL A 338 -4.54 11.18 18.57
N SER A 339 -4.60 9.95 18.13
CA SER A 339 -5.64 9.00 18.48
C SER A 339 -5.12 8.03 19.54
N THR A 340 -5.89 7.87 20.60
CA THR A 340 -5.72 6.81 21.59
C THR A 340 -6.60 5.63 21.17
N LEU A 341 -5.98 4.51 20.81
CA LEU A 341 -6.67 3.29 20.41
C LEU A 341 -6.63 2.26 21.53
N LEU A 342 -7.74 1.57 21.74
CA LEU A 342 -7.81 0.35 22.54
C LEU A 342 -7.69 -0.85 21.60
N LEU A 343 -6.54 -1.51 21.60
CA LEU A 343 -6.33 -2.77 20.88
C LEU A 343 -6.74 -3.92 21.79
N THR A 344 -7.66 -4.75 21.32
CA THR A 344 -8.14 -5.91 22.10
C THR A 344 -7.99 -7.20 21.28
N HIS A 345 -7.45 -8.22 21.91
CA HIS A 345 -7.39 -9.59 21.41
C HIS A 345 -7.81 -10.53 22.53
N GLN A 346 -8.87 -11.30 22.30
CA GLN A 346 -9.49 -12.14 23.34
C GLN A 346 -9.79 -11.31 24.62
N ASP A 347 -9.25 -11.71 25.76
CA ASP A 347 -9.44 -11.02 27.04
C ASP A 347 -8.37 -9.95 27.34
N SER A 348 -7.39 -9.77 26.45
CA SER A 348 -6.31 -8.80 26.61
C SER A 348 -6.62 -7.50 25.88
N THR A 349 -6.45 -6.38 26.57
CA THR A 349 -6.59 -5.03 25.98
C THR A 349 -5.36 -4.20 26.32
N THR A 350 -4.80 -3.53 25.32
CA THR A 350 -3.71 -2.57 25.49
C THR A 350 -4.05 -1.22 24.87
N VAL A 351 -3.43 -0.17 25.40
CA VAL A 351 -3.59 1.20 24.90
C VAL A 351 -2.46 1.53 23.94
N MET A 352 -2.79 2.13 22.81
CA MET A 352 -1.83 2.60 21.82
C MET A 352 -2.13 4.05 21.44
N GLU A 353 -1.12 4.91 21.46
CA GLU A 353 -1.21 6.27 20.93
C GLU A 353 -0.59 6.32 19.52
N THR A 354 -1.30 6.94 18.60
CA THR A 354 -0.85 7.10 17.22
C THR A 354 -1.21 8.46 16.65
N SER A 355 -0.32 9.04 15.85
CA SER A 355 -0.59 10.25 15.06
C SER A 355 -1.34 9.96 13.74
N LEU A 356 -1.54 8.70 13.40
CA LEU A 356 -2.39 8.28 12.28
C LEU A 356 -3.85 8.21 12.76
N CYS A 357 -4.60 9.29 12.56
CA CYS A 357 -5.91 9.50 13.15
C CYS A 357 -7.07 9.02 12.29
N GLY A 358 -8.17 8.65 12.96
CA GLY A 358 -9.45 8.31 12.34
C GLY A 358 -9.70 6.81 12.17
N HIS A 359 -10.98 6.47 11.91
CA HIS A 359 -11.42 5.07 11.82
C HIS A 359 -10.69 4.25 10.76
N ALA A 360 -10.38 4.85 9.61
CA ALA A 360 -9.62 4.15 8.57
C ALA A 360 -8.21 3.77 9.07
N MET A 361 -7.55 4.65 9.82
CA MET A 361 -6.24 4.38 10.39
C MET A 361 -6.30 3.37 11.52
N ALA A 362 -7.33 3.43 12.39
CA ALA A 362 -7.57 2.42 13.41
C ALA A 362 -7.77 1.03 12.78
N SER A 363 -8.53 0.95 11.69
CA SER A 363 -8.72 -0.29 10.90
C SER A 363 -7.39 -0.83 10.36
N ASN A 364 -6.53 0.03 9.80
CA ASN A 364 -5.21 -0.37 9.29
C ASN A 364 -4.29 -0.89 10.42
N HIS A 365 -4.34 -0.27 11.61
CA HIS A 365 -3.60 -0.74 12.79
C HIS A 365 -4.12 -2.10 13.26
N ALA A 366 -5.44 -2.31 13.30
CA ALA A 366 -6.02 -3.61 13.66
C ALA A 366 -5.58 -4.71 12.68
N ALA A 367 -5.62 -4.45 11.37
CA ALA A 367 -5.15 -5.38 10.35
C ALA A 367 -3.66 -5.74 10.54
N ALA A 368 -2.81 -4.75 10.76
CA ALA A 368 -1.38 -4.98 11.01
C ALA A 368 -1.13 -5.72 12.34
N ALA A 369 -1.95 -5.45 13.37
CA ALA A 369 -1.82 -6.13 14.66
C ALA A 369 -2.11 -7.65 14.55
N VAL A 370 -3.03 -8.08 13.68
CA VAL A 370 -3.26 -9.52 13.42
C VAL A 370 -1.98 -10.19 12.88
N VAL A 371 -1.23 -9.50 12.01
CA VAL A 371 0.08 -10.04 11.54
C VAL A 371 1.05 -10.20 12.71
N GLY A 372 1.09 -9.24 13.64
CA GLY A 372 1.91 -9.34 14.86
C GLY A 372 1.55 -10.55 15.72
N LEU A 373 0.26 -10.85 15.88
CA LEU A 373 -0.19 -12.03 16.61
C LEU A 373 0.22 -13.35 15.92
N LEU A 374 0.20 -13.38 14.58
CA LEU A 374 0.69 -14.54 13.82
C LEU A 374 2.18 -14.79 14.05
N LEU A 375 2.96 -13.75 14.41
CA LEU A 375 4.36 -13.85 14.81
C LEU A 375 4.55 -14.20 16.29
N ALA A 376 3.46 -14.47 17.03
CA ALA A 376 3.44 -14.71 18.47
C ALA A 376 4.01 -13.54 19.31
N GLU A 377 3.94 -12.29 18.79
CA GLU A 377 4.31 -11.11 19.55
C GLU A 377 3.22 -10.75 20.58
N PRO A 378 3.59 -10.36 21.81
CA PRO A 378 2.62 -9.88 22.80
C PRO A 378 1.89 -8.62 22.32
N LEU A 379 0.61 -8.47 22.66
CA LEU A 379 -0.24 -7.36 22.19
C LEU A 379 0.32 -5.98 22.58
N GLU A 380 0.92 -5.85 23.77
CA GLU A 380 1.57 -4.63 24.23
C GLU A 380 2.75 -4.25 23.33
N ARG A 381 3.55 -5.23 22.91
CA ARG A 381 4.70 -5.01 22.03
C ARG A 381 4.26 -4.68 20.61
N ILE A 382 3.19 -5.31 20.14
CA ILE A 382 2.56 -4.96 18.86
C ILE A 382 2.11 -3.50 18.88
N ALA A 383 1.42 -3.07 19.93
CA ALA A 383 0.96 -1.69 20.10
C ALA A 383 2.13 -0.69 20.12
N GLU A 384 3.18 -0.98 20.87
CA GLU A 384 4.38 -0.18 20.94
C GLU A 384 5.05 -0.04 19.56
N ASN A 385 5.24 -1.16 18.85
CA ASN A 385 5.87 -1.18 17.53
C ASN A 385 5.05 -0.43 16.47
N LEU A 386 3.72 -0.61 16.46
CA LEU A 386 2.84 0.08 15.52
C LEU A 386 2.79 1.60 15.76
N SER A 387 2.96 2.06 17.01
CA SER A 387 2.99 3.49 17.36
C SER A 387 4.21 4.23 16.80
N GLN A 388 5.26 3.50 16.37
CA GLN A 388 6.47 4.10 15.81
C GLN A 388 6.26 4.72 14.43
N LEU A 389 5.29 4.23 13.65
CA LEU A 389 4.96 4.80 12.36
C LEU A 389 4.08 6.05 12.54
N ARG A 390 4.71 7.22 12.58
CA ARG A 390 4.03 8.49 12.91
C ARG A 390 3.36 9.16 11.71
N THR A 391 3.84 8.91 10.49
CA THR A 391 3.34 9.56 9.29
C THR A 391 3.52 8.66 8.07
N VAL A 392 2.57 8.72 7.17
CA VAL A 392 2.65 8.10 5.84
C VAL A 392 2.47 9.22 4.81
N PRO A 393 3.44 9.45 3.92
CA PRO A 393 3.35 10.53 2.95
C PRO A 393 2.05 10.46 2.13
N GLY A 394 1.31 11.57 2.09
CA GLY A 394 0.04 11.66 1.36
C GLY A 394 -1.08 10.73 1.84
N ARG A 395 -1.02 10.23 3.07
CA ARG A 395 -2.09 9.45 3.70
C ARG A 395 -2.46 10.09 5.03
N SER A 396 -3.37 11.08 4.96
CA SER A 396 -3.71 11.97 6.09
C SER A 396 -2.46 12.57 6.74
N GLN A 397 -1.47 12.88 5.92
CA GLN A 397 -0.17 13.40 6.35
C GLN A 397 -0.35 14.78 6.99
N ARG A 398 0.00 14.89 8.26
CA ARG A 398 -0.19 16.11 9.05
C ARG A 398 1.06 16.97 9.07
N LEU A 399 0.91 18.25 8.73
CA LEU A 399 1.89 19.30 8.85
C LEU A 399 1.44 20.29 9.93
N ALA A 400 1.69 19.93 11.19
CA ALA A 400 1.34 20.77 12.33
C ALA A 400 2.48 21.74 12.66
N GLU A 401 2.14 22.98 13.03
CA GLU A 401 3.07 23.98 13.52
C GLU A 401 2.37 24.78 14.63
N TYR A 402 3.07 25.01 15.74
CA TYR A 402 2.49 25.74 16.87
C TYR A 402 2.02 27.15 16.48
N GLY A 403 0.81 27.51 16.90
CA GLY A 403 0.20 28.81 16.62
C GLY A 403 -0.29 29.02 15.19
N LYS A 404 -0.27 27.96 14.34
CA LYS A 404 -0.74 28.00 12.94
C LYS A 404 -1.84 26.98 12.71
N SER A 405 -2.62 27.18 11.63
CA SER A 405 -3.58 26.19 11.18
C SER A 405 -2.90 24.85 10.85
N THR A 406 -3.56 23.75 11.23
CA THR A 406 -3.08 22.40 10.88
C THR A 406 -3.36 22.13 9.41
N VAL A 407 -2.34 21.77 8.65
CA VAL A 407 -2.49 21.32 7.27
C VAL A 407 -2.40 19.81 7.22
N VAL A 408 -3.33 19.18 6.53
CA VAL A 408 -3.36 17.72 6.27
C VAL A 408 -3.31 17.50 4.76
N ILE A 409 -2.43 16.62 4.29
CA ILE A 409 -2.32 16.23 2.88
C ILE A 409 -2.82 14.81 2.74
N ASP A 410 -3.76 14.60 1.83
CA ASP A 410 -4.25 13.26 1.50
C ASP A 410 -4.35 13.05 -0.01
N ALA A 411 -3.75 11.96 -0.49
CA ALA A 411 -3.86 11.52 -1.87
C ALA A 411 -5.16 10.72 -2.06
N GLY A 412 -6.30 11.41 -1.96
CA GLY A 412 -7.63 10.81 -1.89
C GLY A 412 -7.98 9.93 -3.09
N GLY A 413 -7.70 10.38 -4.31
CA GLY A 413 -7.93 9.64 -5.56
C GLY A 413 -9.39 9.37 -5.92
N THR A 414 -10.30 9.22 -4.94
CA THR A 414 -11.73 9.01 -5.17
C THR A 414 -12.59 9.80 -4.17
N PRO A 415 -13.85 10.16 -4.52
CA PRO A 415 -14.74 10.88 -3.61
C PRO A 415 -15.00 10.14 -2.28
N ALA A 416 -15.03 8.82 -2.29
CA ALA A 416 -15.22 8.00 -1.09
C ALA A 416 -14.01 8.12 -0.13
N ARG A 417 -12.80 8.03 -0.67
CA ARG A 417 -11.56 8.21 0.12
C ARG A 417 -11.42 9.64 0.64
N ALA A 418 -11.83 10.64 -0.14
CA ALA A 418 -11.85 12.03 0.31
C ALA A 418 -12.71 12.21 1.57
N VAL A 419 -13.88 11.56 1.65
CA VAL A 419 -14.74 11.60 2.85
C VAL A 419 -14.01 11.00 4.07
N GLU A 420 -13.22 9.96 3.88
CA GLU A 420 -12.44 9.34 4.97
C GLU A 420 -11.35 10.26 5.51
N ALA A 421 -10.74 11.07 4.65
CA ALA A 421 -9.81 12.10 5.08
C ALA A 421 -10.49 13.31 5.71
N MET A 422 -11.69 13.71 5.20
CA MET A 422 -12.44 14.86 5.73
C MET A 422 -12.98 14.63 7.14
N ARG A 423 -13.49 13.41 7.44
CA ARG A 423 -14.08 13.10 8.75
C ARG A 423 -13.11 13.33 9.91
N PRO A 424 -11.93 12.71 9.96
CA PRO A 424 -10.96 12.96 11.03
C PRO A 424 -10.53 14.43 11.12
N CYS A 425 -10.36 15.11 9.96
CA CYS A 425 -10.01 16.53 9.93
C CYS A 425 -11.13 17.39 10.55
N ARG A 426 -12.40 16.99 10.39
CA ARG A 426 -13.52 17.67 11.00
C ARG A 426 -13.57 17.46 12.52
N ASP A 427 -13.22 16.27 12.98
CA ASP A 427 -13.21 15.93 14.41
C ASP A 427 -12.02 16.58 15.15
N MET A 428 -10.88 16.77 14.45
CA MET A 428 -9.69 17.44 15.01
C MET A 428 -9.89 18.94 15.27
N LYS A 429 -10.90 19.57 14.66
CA LYS A 429 -11.10 21.01 14.83
C LYS A 429 -11.80 21.35 16.16
N ALA A 430 -11.08 21.78 17.14
CA ALA A 430 -11.63 22.30 18.41
C ALA A 430 -12.35 23.66 18.21
N GLY A 431 -13.50 23.65 17.50
CA GLY A 431 -14.28 24.86 17.19
C GLY A 431 -13.83 25.67 15.98
N GLY A 432 -12.79 25.25 15.27
CA GLY A 432 -12.32 25.87 14.02
C GLY A 432 -13.13 25.46 12.77
N LYS A 433 -12.74 25.91 11.59
CA LYS A 433 -13.32 25.55 10.30
C LYS A 433 -12.48 24.49 9.60
N LEU A 434 -13.14 23.65 8.79
CA LEU A 434 -12.45 22.76 7.84
C LEU A 434 -12.42 23.42 6.46
N TRP A 435 -11.21 23.71 5.99
CA TRP A 435 -10.91 24.16 4.63
C TRP A 435 -10.49 22.98 3.80
N CYS A 436 -11.12 22.76 2.64
CA CYS A 436 -10.70 21.72 1.71
C CYS A 436 -10.16 22.33 0.42
N VAL A 437 -8.94 21.98 0.06
CA VAL A 437 -8.32 22.33 -1.23
C VAL A 437 -8.34 21.08 -2.10
N LEU A 438 -9.24 21.01 -3.08
CA LEU A 438 -9.32 19.90 -4.02
C LEU A 438 -8.46 20.20 -5.25
N VAL A 439 -7.44 19.38 -5.47
CA VAL A 439 -6.63 19.38 -6.69
C VAL A 439 -7.30 18.44 -7.70
N LEU A 440 -7.79 18.98 -8.81
CA LEU A 440 -8.52 18.22 -9.82
C LEU A 440 -7.61 17.24 -10.58
N ASP A 441 -8.10 16.02 -10.77
CA ASP A 441 -7.53 15.08 -11.74
C ASP A 441 -7.96 15.48 -13.18
N ALA A 442 -6.99 15.50 -14.08
CA ALA A 442 -7.25 15.77 -15.49
C ALA A 442 -8.09 14.69 -16.19
N ASN A 443 -8.08 13.47 -15.64
CA ASN A 443 -8.71 12.27 -16.21
C ASN A 443 -10.05 11.91 -15.54
N ALA A 444 -10.47 12.67 -14.49
CA ALA A 444 -11.71 12.36 -13.78
C ALA A 444 -12.94 12.66 -14.66
N ASP A 445 -13.89 11.73 -14.68
CA ASP A 445 -15.17 11.91 -15.35
C ASP A 445 -16.10 12.89 -14.61
N ALA A 446 -17.15 13.37 -15.31
CA ALA A 446 -18.06 14.37 -14.78
C ALA A 446 -18.84 13.92 -13.55
N ASP A 447 -19.21 12.63 -13.46
CA ASP A 447 -19.92 12.05 -12.31
C ASP A 447 -19.02 12.01 -11.07
N THR A 448 -17.79 11.56 -11.21
CA THR A 448 -16.77 11.59 -10.16
C THR A 448 -16.54 13.01 -9.64
N LEU A 449 -16.41 14.01 -10.53
CA LEU A 449 -16.23 15.41 -10.16
C LEU A 449 -17.46 15.96 -9.42
N SER A 450 -18.67 15.66 -9.87
CA SER A 450 -19.92 16.06 -9.22
C SER A 450 -20.05 15.44 -7.81
N ARG A 451 -19.64 14.18 -7.64
CA ARG A 451 -19.60 13.53 -6.32
C ARG A 451 -18.60 14.23 -5.38
N TYR A 452 -17.44 14.67 -5.86
CA TYR A 452 -16.54 15.50 -5.05
C TYR A 452 -17.23 16.79 -4.58
N GLY A 453 -17.95 17.48 -5.46
CA GLY A 453 -18.72 18.68 -5.10
C GLY A 453 -19.71 18.43 -3.97
N THR A 454 -20.50 17.35 -4.08
CA THR A 454 -21.45 16.92 -3.05
C THR A 454 -20.76 16.65 -1.70
N GLN A 455 -19.60 15.98 -1.70
CA GLN A 455 -18.88 15.67 -0.46
C GLN A 455 -18.24 16.91 0.16
N LEU A 456 -17.64 17.78 -0.66
CA LEU A 456 -17.08 19.04 -0.19
C LEU A 456 -18.15 19.93 0.47
N GLU A 457 -19.32 20.07 -0.15
CA GLU A 457 -20.44 20.83 0.46
C GLU A 457 -20.87 20.25 1.80
N ARG A 458 -20.88 18.92 1.93
CA ARG A 458 -21.34 18.23 3.13
C ARG A 458 -20.36 18.29 4.29
N PHE A 459 -19.06 18.20 4.01
CA PHE A 459 -18.03 17.94 5.02
C PHE A 459 -17.09 19.13 5.27
N SER A 460 -17.01 20.13 4.37
CA SER A 460 -16.14 21.28 4.56
C SER A 460 -16.91 22.58 4.82
N ASP A 461 -16.28 23.52 5.52
CA ASP A 461 -16.84 24.87 5.75
C ASP A 461 -16.39 25.83 4.64
N GLN A 462 -15.24 25.57 4.02
CA GLN A 462 -14.70 26.30 2.85
C GLN A 462 -14.11 25.29 1.88
N ALA A 463 -14.35 25.46 0.59
CA ALA A 463 -13.81 24.61 -0.47
C ALA A 463 -13.11 25.44 -1.52
N ILE A 464 -11.90 25.05 -1.90
CA ILE A 464 -11.10 25.64 -2.95
C ILE A 464 -10.84 24.58 -4.00
N ILE A 465 -11.26 24.85 -5.22
CA ILE A 465 -11.02 23.95 -6.34
C ILE A 465 -9.82 24.50 -7.10
N THR A 466 -8.85 23.65 -7.35
CA THR A 466 -7.61 24.01 -8.07
C THR A 466 -7.20 22.93 -9.06
N ALA A 467 -6.21 23.21 -9.89
CA ALA A 467 -5.69 22.29 -10.90
C ALA A 467 -4.17 22.12 -10.77
N THR A 468 -3.68 20.98 -11.26
CA THR A 468 -2.25 20.82 -11.57
C THR A 468 -1.90 21.54 -12.87
N ASP A 469 -0.60 21.58 -13.22
CA ASP A 469 -0.18 22.11 -14.52
C ASP A 469 -0.75 21.26 -15.68
N LYS A 470 -0.91 19.94 -15.48
CA LYS A 470 -1.50 19.02 -16.47
C LYS A 470 -3.00 19.26 -16.67
N SER A 471 -3.76 19.54 -15.61
CA SER A 471 -5.22 19.74 -15.65
C SER A 471 -5.67 21.19 -15.88
N ARG A 472 -4.72 22.13 -16.04
CA ARG A 472 -5.01 23.56 -16.12
C ARG A 472 -5.83 23.97 -17.34
N SER A 473 -5.62 23.35 -18.48
CA SER A 473 -6.36 23.65 -19.71
C SER A 473 -7.85 23.32 -19.62
N GLY A 474 -8.21 22.27 -18.88
CA GLY A 474 -9.61 21.84 -18.65
C GLY A 474 -10.23 22.38 -17.36
N PHE A 475 -9.53 23.23 -16.61
CA PHE A 475 -9.91 23.65 -15.27
C PHE A 475 -11.33 24.18 -15.13
N LEU A 476 -11.78 25.07 -16.03
CA LEU A 476 -13.11 25.64 -15.95
C LEU A 476 -14.21 24.59 -16.14
N ALA A 477 -14.07 23.72 -17.15
CA ALA A 477 -15.05 22.67 -17.41
C ALA A 477 -15.11 21.68 -16.24
N ALA A 478 -13.96 21.21 -15.76
CA ALA A 478 -13.89 20.31 -14.62
C ALA A 478 -14.44 20.97 -13.33
N SER A 479 -14.18 22.26 -13.13
CA SER A 479 -14.75 23.00 -11.98
C SER A 479 -16.26 23.10 -12.04
N HIS A 480 -16.85 23.29 -13.24
CA HIS A 480 -18.30 23.28 -13.41
C HIS A 480 -18.88 21.90 -13.05
N ASN A 481 -18.27 20.82 -13.50
CA ASN A 481 -18.70 19.47 -13.13
C ASN A 481 -18.67 19.26 -11.61
N VAL A 482 -17.68 19.81 -10.87
CA VAL A 482 -17.69 19.77 -9.40
C VAL A 482 -18.86 20.58 -8.85
N LEU A 483 -19.11 21.80 -9.40
CA LEU A 483 -20.18 22.66 -8.93
C LEU A 483 -21.57 22.11 -9.24
N ASP A 484 -21.74 21.25 -10.25
CA ASP A 484 -23.00 20.55 -10.55
C ASP A 484 -23.45 19.65 -9.40
N GLY A 485 -22.49 19.17 -8.57
CA GLY A 485 -22.80 18.42 -7.35
C GLY A 485 -23.14 19.29 -6.13
N VAL A 486 -23.07 20.62 -6.24
CA VAL A 486 -23.19 21.58 -5.13
C VAL A 486 -24.51 22.31 -5.17
N LYS A 487 -25.26 22.33 -4.07
CA LYS A 487 -26.53 23.06 -3.94
C LYS A 487 -26.33 24.52 -3.54
N LYS A 488 -25.28 24.84 -2.76
CA LYS A 488 -24.99 26.17 -2.21
C LYS A 488 -23.53 26.54 -2.43
N CYS A 489 -23.23 27.29 -3.47
CA CYS A 489 -21.85 27.65 -3.87
C CYS A 489 -21.17 28.74 -3.01
N VAL A 490 -21.77 29.23 -1.93
CA VAL A 490 -21.24 30.39 -1.18
C VAL A 490 -19.86 30.15 -0.57
N SER A 491 -19.55 28.91 -0.20
CA SER A 491 -18.28 28.51 0.41
C SER A 491 -17.24 28.00 -0.60
N PHE A 492 -17.53 28.05 -1.90
CA PHE A 492 -16.65 27.54 -2.95
C PHE A 492 -15.86 28.66 -3.63
N ARG A 493 -14.58 28.40 -3.86
CA ARG A 493 -13.68 29.29 -4.61
C ARG A 493 -12.92 28.51 -5.68
N LEU A 494 -12.83 29.11 -6.87
CA LEU A 494 -12.10 28.54 -8.02
C LEU A 494 -10.77 29.27 -8.18
N VAL A 495 -9.65 28.58 -8.04
CA VAL A 495 -8.29 29.13 -8.17
C VAL A 495 -7.44 28.18 -8.99
N ALA A 496 -7.31 28.42 -10.29
CA ALA A 496 -6.63 27.51 -11.21
C ALA A 496 -5.16 27.23 -10.87
N ASN A 497 -4.47 28.16 -10.21
CA ASN A 497 -3.08 27.97 -9.80
C ASN A 497 -3.00 27.33 -8.41
N ARG A 498 -2.46 26.12 -8.33
CA ARG A 498 -2.35 25.33 -7.09
C ARG A 498 -1.56 26.04 -5.98
N HIS A 499 -0.43 26.66 -6.33
CA HIS A 499 0.36 27.41 -5.34
C HIS A 499 -0.48 28.54 -4.70
N ARG A 500 -1.15 29.35 -5.53
CA ARG A 500 -2.02 30.43 -5.02
C ARG A 500 -3.23 29.92 -4.24
N ALA A 501 -3.78 28.77 -4.62
CA ALA A 501 -4.88 28.14 -3.89
C ALA A 501 -4.47 27.74 -2.47
N ILE A 502 -3.30 27.10 -2.34
CA ILE A 502 -2.73 26.70 -1.06
C ILE A 502 -2.31 27.93 -0.23
N GLU A 503 -1.61 28.88 -0.86
CA GLU A 503 -1.21 30.14 -0.22
C GLU A 503 -2.42 30.87 0.38
N TRP A 504 -3.49 31.01 -0.40
CA TRP A 504 -4.71 31.66 0.06
C TRP A 504 -5.35 30.91 1.24
N ALA A 505 -5.46 29.58 1.16
CA ALA A 505 -6.01 28.78 2.27
C ALA A 505 -5.21 28.95 3.55
N VAL A 506 -3.87 28.87 3.47
CA VAL A 506 -2.97 29.00 4.62
C VAL A 506 -3.00 30.42 5.21
N THR A 507 -3.17 31.46 4.38
CA THR A 507 -3.19 32.86 4.82
C THR A 507 -4.50 33.22 5.51
N GLU A 508 -5.63 32.71 5.02
CA GLU A 508 -6.95 33.08 5.50
C GLU A 508 -7.44 32.19 6.67
N ALA A 509 -6.89 30.99 6.81
CA ALA A 509 -7.28 30.08 7.87
C ALA A 509 -6.78 30.56 9.23
N ALA A 510 -7.67 30.55 10.22
CA ALA A 510 -7.32 30.87 11.60
C ALA A 510 -6.47 29.74 12.23
N PRO A 511 -5.68 30.02 13.29
CA PRO A 511 -4.84 29.01 13.93
C PRO A 511 -5.57 27.73 14.39
N GLN A 512 -6.84 27.84 14.77
CA GLN A 512 -7.71 26.71 15.15
C GLN A 512 -8.33 25.97 13.97
N ASP A 513 -8.16 26.47 12.74
CA ASP A 513 -8.72 25.83 11.55
C ASP A 513 -7.84 24.66 11.08
N THR A 514 -8.46 23.72 10.38
CA THR A 514 -7.78 22.63 9.69
C THR A 514 -7.91 22.82 8.18
N ILE A 515 -6.82 22.71 7.47
CA ILE A 515 -6.76 22.77 6.00
C ILE A 515 -6.46 21.36 5.49
N LEU A 516 -7.38 20.76 4.75
CA LEU A 516 -7.19 19.49 4.08
C LEU A 516 -6.89 19.72 2.60
N ILE A 517 -5.74 19.28 2.13
CA ILE A 517 -5.36 19.30 0.72
C ILE A 517 -5.57 17.90 0.16
N LEU A 518 -6.57 17.76 -0.71
CA LEU A 518 -6.91 16.52 -1.40
C LEU A 518 -6.27 16.54 -2.79
N THR A 519 -5.37 15.59 -3.05
CA THR A 519 -4.87 15.37 -4.40
C THR A 519 -5.77 14.33 -5.07
N GLY A 520 -6.62 14.78 -6.00
CA GLY A 520 -7.53 13.89 -6.74
C GLY A 520 -6.85 13.09 -7.85
N GLU A 521 -5.55 13.32 -8.09
CA GLU A 521 -4.79 12.69 -9.17
C GLU A 521 -4.68 11.19 -8.98
N THR A 522 -5.02 10.45 -10.02
CA THR A 522 -4.92 8.99 -10.12
C THR A 522 -3.86 8.61 -11.14
N GLY A 523 -3.39 7.37 -11.08
CA GLY A 523 -2.46 6.85 -12.07
C GLY A 523 -1.05 7.49 -12.04
N LEU A 524 -0.59 8.01 -10.90
CA LEU A 524 0.76 8.54 -10.72
C LEU A 524 1.74 7.43 -10.36
N THR A 525 2.94 7.46 -10.93
CA THR A 525 4.06 6.64 -10.46
C THR A 525 4.48 7.04 -9.03
N ALA A 526 5.17 6.16 -8.32
CA ALA A 526 5.68 6.47 -6.97
C ALA A 526 6.55 7.75 -6.96
N LEU A 527 7.38 7.94 -7.98
CA LEU A 527 8.21 9.14 -8.12
C LEU A 527 7.37 10.40 -8.37
N GLU A 528 6.38 10.34 -9.26
CA GLU A 528 5.48 11.47 -9.53
C GLU A 528 4.68 11.82 -8.27
N GLN A 529 4.17 10.82 -7.57
CA GLN A 529 3.42 11.02 -6.32
C GLN A 529 4.29 11.69 -5.25
N ARG A 530 5.50 11.20 -4.98
CA ARG A 530 6.43 11.82 -4.03
C ARG A 530 6.82 13.23 -4.44
N THR A 531 7.10 13.46 -5.72
CA THR A 531 7.43 14.79 -6.25
C THR A 531 6.27 15.77 -6.06
N ASN A 532 5.05 15.29 -6.27
CA ASN A 532 3.83 16.08 -6.11
C ASN A 532 3.60 16.47 -4.64
N LEU A 533 3.76 15.51 -3.73
CA LEU A 533 3.66 15.74 -2.28
C LEU A 533 4.71 16.73 -1.79
N ALA A 534 5.97 16.57 -2.20
CA ALA A 534 7.05 17.50 -1.83
C ALA A 534 6.79 18.93 -2.31
N LYS A 535 6.21 19.10 -3.51
CA LYS A 535 5.78 20.43 -4.00
C LYS A 535 4.67 21.03 -3.14
N ILE A 536 3.70 20.24 -2.71
CA ILE A 536 2.61 20.70 -1.83
C ILE A 536 3.18 21.15 -0.48
N GLU A 537 4.05 20.35 0.12
CA GLU A 537 4.74 20.71 1.37
C GLU A 537 5.51 22.02 1.24
N GLN A 538 6.24 22.17 0.15
CA GLN A 538 6.98 23.41 -0.15
C GLN A 538 6.04 24.62 -0.26
N TYR A 539 4.88 24.49 -0.91
CA TYR A 539 3.91 25.58 -1.02
C TYR A 539 3.33 25.96 0.34
N VAL A 540 3.02 24.99 1.19
CA VAL A 540 2.55 25.24 2.56
C VAL A 540 3.61 25.96 3.38
N GLU A 541 4.87 25.54 3.30
CA GLU A 541 5.99 26.16 4.01
C GLU A 541 6.21 27.60 3.55
N GLN A 542 6.18 27.86 2.23
CA GLN A 542 6.31 29.20 1.65
C GLN A 542 5.19 30.12 2.12
N ALA A 543 3.94 29.64 2.10
CA ALA A 543 2.78 30.39 2.56
C ALA A 543 2.89 30.75 4.05
N ARG A 544 3.31 29.82 4.90
CA ARG A 544 3.53 30.07 6.34
C ARG A 544 4.63 31.09 6.60
N LYS A 545 5.74 31.05 5.85
CA LYS A 545 6.81 32.06 5.92
C LYS A 545 6.32 33.45 5.53
N ALA A 546 5.48 33.56 4.49
CA ALA A 546 4.90 34.82 4.06
C ALA A 546 3.99 35.44 5.14
N VAL A 547 3.14 34.63 5.78
CA VAL A 547 2.28 35.08 6.90
C VAL A 547 3.14 35.58 8.06
N ALA A 548 4.17 34.84 8.48
CA ALA A 548 5.05 35.26 9.56
C ALA A 548 5.79 36.58 9.29
N GLN A 549 6.20 36.84 8.04
CA GLN A 549 6.82 38.11 7.63
C GLN A 549 5.85 39.27 7.68
N THR A 550 4.57 39.05 7.38
CA THR A 550 3.53 40.07 7.43
C THR A 550 3.21 40.43 8.89
N GLU A 551 3.18 39.48 9.79
CA GLU A 551 2.94 39.68 11.24
C GLU A 551 4.09 40.42 11.92
N THR A 552 5.34 40.23 11.46
CA THR A 552 6.53 40.92 11.99
C THR A 552 6.75 42.33 11.44
N GLY A 553 5.84 42.83 10.61
CA GLY A 553 5.89 44.20 10.04
C GLY A 553 6.95 44.40 8.96
N THR A 554 7.62 43.39 8.51
CA THR A 554 8.57 43.43 7.40
C THR A 554 7.81 43.27 6.09
N LYS A 555 7.38 44.39 5.46
CA LYS A 555 6.75 44.36 4.13
C LYS A 555 7.70 43.65 3.15
N PRO A 556 7.27 42.60 2.43
CA PRO A 556 8.09 42.06 1.37
C PRO A 556 8.36 43.12 0.33
N LYS A 557 9.64 43.33 -0.04
CA LYS A 557 10.00 44.19 -1.18
C LYS A 557 9.39 43.52 -2.43
N LEU A 558 8.34 44.13 -2.96
CA LEU A 558 7.80 43.81 -4.28
C LEU A 558 8.95 44.05 -5.29
N SER A 559 9.57 43.01 -5.78
CA SER A 559 10.42 43.09 -6.96
C SER A 559 9.49 43.36 -8.15
N VAL A 560 9.42 44.61 -8.55
CA VAL A 560 8.80 45.01 -9.81
C VAL A 560 9.68 44.42 -10.92
N PHE A 561 9.23 43.32 -11.52
CA PHE A 561 9.79 42.88 -12.79
C PHE A 561 9.37 43.92 -13.81
N GLY A 562 10.34 44.71 -14.24
CA GLY A 562 10.22 45.60 -15.38
C GLY A 562 9.87 44.79 -16.64
N ILE A 563 9.10 45.42 -17.49
CA ILE A 563 8.56 45.05 -18.78
C ILE A 563 9.62 44.48 -19.71
#